data_8db389a084278d7d95a4a50d185cfe5e
#
_entry.id   8db389a084278d7d95a4a50d185cfe5e
#
_cell.length_a   1.000
_cell.length_b   1.000
_cell.length_c   1.000
_cell.angle_alpha   90.00
_cell.angle_beta   90.00
_cell.angle_gamma   90.00
#
_symmetry.space_group_name_H-M   'P 1'
#
loop_
_entity.id
_entity.type
_entity.pdbx_description
1 polymer ?
#
loop_
_entity_poly.entity_id
_entity_poly.type
_entity_poly.pdbx_seq_one_letter_code
_entity_poly.pdbx_strand_id
1 'polypeptide(L)'
;AFILLWEKMFRVNMKKQYQEYLKKEIECEKEDLIFPYFALLSIGCIVLLIGLLAKIGYIPLLKLIHASADFDFATERTRIGGLYFIHPYLSNIFVLMMVPLLSYVAFAYMLKTKKIKWTIITIALFISSVIIKTYKFEKSSVVFYFAAFIIMLIYYKGGIKMIYMIISV
;
A
#
# COMPACT_ATOMS: atom_id res chain seq x y z
N ALA A 1 22.72 -18.04 14.16
CA ALA A 1 23.16 -19.41 13.90
C ALA A 1 22.81 -19.88 12.49
N PHE A 2 21.54 -19.80 12.06
CA PHE A 2 21.08 -20.32 10.75
C PHE A 2 21.75 -19.62 9.55
N ILE A 3 21.89 -18.29 9.57
CA ILE A 3 22.52 -17.51 8.51
C ILE A 3 23.98 -17.90 8.31
N LEU A 4 24.75 -18.08 9.38
CA LEU A 4 26.15 -18.51 9.32
C LEU A 4 26.31 -19.93 8.74
N LEU A 5 25.38 -20.82 9.04
CA LEU A 5 25.34 -22.17 8.49
C LEU A 5 25.05 -22.15 6.99
N TRP A 6 24.12 -21.30 6.55
CA TRP A 6 23.76 -21.08 5.14
C TRP A 6 24.93 -20.51 4.34
N GLU A 7 25.59 -19.45 4.87
CA GLU A 7 26.78 -18.87 4.23
C GLU A 7 27.91 -19.90 4.03
N LYS A 8 28.13 -20.77 5.02
CA LYS A 8 29.14 -21.82 4.97
C LYS A 8 28.79 -22.92 3.97
N MET A 9 27.50 -23.29 3.89
CA MET A 9 27.04 -24.38 3.02
C MET A 9 27.01 -23.97 1.54
N PHE A 10 26.65 -22.75 1.23
CA PHE A 10 26.56 -22.25 -0.15
C PHE A 10 27.77 -21.40 -0.60
N ARG A 11 28.78 -21.23 0.26
CA ARG A 11 29.94 -20.35 0.01
C ARG A 11 29.59 -18.93 -0.43
N VAL A 12 28.48 -18.41 0.04
CA VAL A 12 27.92 -17.11 -0.33
C VAL A 12 28.11 -16.15 0.83
N ASN A 13 28.76 -15.02 0.60
CA ASN A 13 28.85 -13.96 1.58
C ASN A 13 27.61 -13.04 1.46
N MET A 14 26.59 -13.34 2.22
CA MET A 14 25.32 -12.60 2.21
C MET A 14 25.49 -11.10 2.48
N LYS A 15 26.42 -10.74 3.37
CA LYS A 15 26.71 -9.34 3.69
C LYS A 15 27.31 -8.59 2.48
N LYS A 16 28.21 -9.24 1.73
CA LYS A 16 28.83 -8.66 0.53
C LYS A 16 27.79 -8.51 -0.58
N GLN A 17 27.01 -9.56 -0.84
CA GLN A 17 25.92 -9.50 -1.84
C GLN A 17 24.88 -8.44 -1.50
N TYR A 18 24.52 -8.30 -0.24
CA TYR A 18 23.60 -7.26 0.22
C TYR A 18 24.17 -5.84 0.01
N GLN A 19 25.46 -5.64 0.29
CA GLN A 19 26.11 -4.36 0.03
C GLN A 19 26.22 -4.04 -1.46
N GLU A 20 26.48 -5.05 -2.30
CA GLU A 20 26.49 -4.90 -3.75
C GLU A 20 25.07 -4.59 -4.28
N TYR A 21 24.05 -5.25 -3.74
CA TYR A 21 22.64 -4.97 -4.04
C TYR A 21 22.25 -3.53 -3.67
N LEU A 22 22.66 -3.04 -2.50
CA LEU A 22 22.39 -1.66 -2.08
C LEU A 22 23.08 -0.60 -2.96
N LYS A 23 24.23 -0.95 -3.53
CA LYS A 23 24.96 -0.06 -4.45
C LYS A 23 24.39 -0.11 -5.87
N LYS A 24 23.66 -1.16 -6.22
CA LYS A 24 23.07 -1.31 -7.54
C LYS A 24 21.96 -0.29 -7.70
N GLU A 25 22.19 0.69 -8.56
CA GLU A 25 21.13 1.62 -8.94
C GLU A 25 19.99 0.84 -9.61
N ILE A 26 18.78 1.02 -9.10
CA ILE A 26 17.59 0.48 -9.76
C ILE A 26 17.35 1.37 -10.97
N GLU A 27 17.78 0.93 -12.14
CA GLU A 27 17.53 1.61 -13.39
C GLU A 27 16.04 1.49 -13.74
N CYS A 28 15.35 2.62 -13.77
CA CYS A 28 13.97 2.70 -14.25
C CYS A 28 13.94 3.02 -15.74
N GLU A 29 14.73 2.29 -16.56
CA GLU A 29 14.90 2.55 -17.99
C GLU A 29 13.59 2.62 -18.80
N LYS A 30 12.52 1.96 -18.31
CA LYS A 30 11.24 1.87 -19.02
C LYS A 30 10.10 2.58 -18.28
N GLU A 31 10.42 3.56 -17.41
CA GLU A 31 9.42 4.26 -16.61
C GLU A 31 8.32 4.90 -17.46
N ASP A 32 8.70 5.56 -18.55
CA ASP A 32 7.75 6.25 -19.42
C ASP A 32 6.84 5.30 -20.19
N LEU A 33 7.28 4.06 -20.41
CA LEU A 33 6.47 3.01 -21.00
C LEU A 33 5.52 2.39 -19.96
N ILE A 34 5.98 2.21 -18.72
CA ILE A 34 5.20 1.58 -17.65
C ILE A 34 4.10 2.51 -17.14
N PHE A 35 4.38 3.82 -17.07
CA PHE A 35 3.47 4.80 -16.48
C PHE A 35 2.05 4.79 -17.08
N PRO A 36 1.83 4.80 -18.42
CA PRO A 36 0.48 4.82 -18.97
C PRO A 36 -0.35 3.58 -18.61
N TYR A 37 0.26 2.40 -18.61
CA TYR A 37 -0.43 1.16 -18.20
C TYR A 37 -0.75 1.15 -16.72
N PHE A 38 0.18 1.62 -15.90
CA PHE A 38 -0.01 1.77 -14.47
C PHE A 38 -1.12 2.79 -14.15
N ALA A 39 -1.14 3.92 -14.84
CA ALA A 39 -2.16 4.94 -14.69
C ALA A 39 -3.54 4.43 -15.11
N LEU A 40 -3.63 3.73 -16.24
CA LEU A 40 -4.87 3.13 -16.72
C LEU A 40 -5.44 2.13 -15.70
N LEU A 41 -4.60 1.24 -15.19
CA LEU A 41 -4.99 0.28 -14.16
C LEU A 41 -5.45 0.97 -12.87
N SER A 42 -4.73 2.00 -12.43
CA SER A 42 -5.05 2.77 -11.23
C SER A 42 -6.38 3.50 -11.36
N ILE A 43 -6.62 4.13 -12.50
CA ILE A 43 -7.90 4.81 -12.80
C ILE A 43 -9.03 3.79 -12.79
N GLY A 44 -8.86 2.64 -13.44
CA GLY A 44 -9.85 1.56 -13.44
C GLY A 44 -10.21 1.11 -12.03
N CYS A 45 -9.22 0.90 -11.17
CA CYS A 45 -9.44 0.53 -9.76
C CYS A 45 -10.17 1.63 -8.97
N ILE A 46 -9.82 2.91 -9.19
CA ILE A 46 -10.50 4.05 -8.55
C ILE A 46 -11.96 4.16 -9.00
N VAL A 47 -12.24 3.96 -10.29
CA VAL A 47 -13.63 3.96 -10.81
C VAL A 47 -14.45 2.85 -10.15
N LEU A 48 -13.90 1.65 -10.01
CA LEU A 48 -14.56 0.55 -9.29
C LEU A 48 -14.80 0.87 -7.81
N LEU A 49 -13.87 1.56 -7.16
CA LEU A 49 -14.03 2.05 -5.79
C LEU A 49 -15.17 3.06 -5.68
N ILE A 50 -15.22 4.04 -6.59
CA ILE A 50 -16.31 5.04 -6.62
C ILE A 50 -17.65 4.34 -6.79
N GLY A 51 -17.76 3.37 -7.70
CA GLY A 51 -18.96 2.56 -7.87
C GLY A 51 -19.37 1.79 -6.60
N LEU A 52 -18.40 1.24 -5.89
CA LEU A 52 -18.66 0.58 -4.60
C LEU A 52 -19.16 1.57 -3.56
N LEU A 53 -18.53 2.74 -3.43
CA LEU A 53 -18.94 3.79 -2.49
C LEU A 53 -20.33 4.34 -2.82
N ALA A 54 -20.67 4.51 -4.10
CA ALA A 54 -22.00 4.90 -4.53
C ALA A 54 -23.06 3.89 -4.10
N LYS A 55 -22.76 2.60 -4.13
CA LYS A 55 -23.65 1.52 -3.68
C LYS A 55 -23.81 1.50 -2.16
N ILE A 56 -22.77 1.84 -1.40
CA ILE A 56 -22.81 1.97 0.06
C ILE A 56 -23.66 3.18 0.48
N GLY A 57 -23.62 4.26 -0.30
CA GLY A 57 -24.33 5.51 -0.06
C GLY A 57 -23.62 6.53 0.83
N TYR A 58 -22.43 6.21 1.34
CA TYR A 58 -21.61 7.12 2.13
C TYR A 58 -20.13 6.71 2.09
N ILE A 59 -19.24 7.60 2.56
CA ILE A 59 -17.82 7.33 2.72
C ILE A 59 -17.57 6.79 4.13
N PRO A 60 -17.14 5.53 4.31
CA PRO A 60 -16.95 4.91 5.63
C PRO A 60 -16.02 5.69 6.56
N LEU A 61 -14.98 6.31 6.00
CA LEU A 61 -14.05 7.17 6.75
C LEU A 61 -14.78 8.35 7.42
N LEU A 62 -15.66 9.05 6.68
CA LEU A 62 -16.41 10.18 7.23
C LEU A 62 -17.41 9.72 8.30
N LYS A 63 -18.02 8.57 8.08
CA LYS A 63 -18.92 7.96 9.08
C LYS A 63 -18.17 7.61 10.37
N LEU A 64 -16.94 7.12 10.26
CA LEU A 64 -16.08 6.81 11.41
C LEU A 64 -15.75 8.06 12.24
N ILE A 65 -15.48 9.20 11.58
CA ILE A 65 -15.11 10.46 12.24
C ILE A 65 -16.33 11.09 12.94
N HIS A 66 -17.51 11.00 12.34
CA HIS A 66 -18.73 11.64 12.83
C HIS A 66 -19.68 10.65 13.54
N ALA A 67 -19.21 9.45 13.88
CA ALA A 67 -20.05 8.46 14.55
C ALA A 67 -20.45 8.95 15.95
N SER A 68 -21.74 8.85 16.28
CA SER A 68 -22.23 9.01 17.65
C SER A 68 -21.81 7.83 18.53
N ALA A 69 -21.85 8.04 19.85
CA ALA A 69 -21.48 6.97 20.82
C ALA A 69 -22.33 5.69 20.65
N ASP A 70 -23.56 5.84 20.19
CA ASP A 70 -24.52 4.74 20.01
C ASP A 70 -24.43 4.04 18.65
N PHE A 71 -23.43 4.40 17.81
CA PHE A 71 -23.29 3.81 16.48
C PHE A 71 -22.80 2.36 16.56
N ASP A 72 -23.63 1.41 16.10
CA ASP A 72 -23.29 -0.02 16.07
C ASP A 72 -22.40 -0.36 14.87
N PHE A 73 -21.08 -0.32 15.12
CA PHE A 73 -20.05 -0.68 14.13
C PHE A 73 -20.11 -2.15 13.72
N ALA A 74 -20.62 -3.06 14.57
CA ALA A 74 -20.64 -4.49 14.27
C ALA A 74 -21.71 -4.80 13.21
N THR A 75 -22.91 -4.29 13.41
CA THR A 75 -24.01 -4.42 12.45
C THR A 75 -23.66 -3.77 11.12
N GLU A 76 -23.07 -2.57 11.15
CA GLU A 76 -22.71 -1.86 9.93
C GLU A 76 -21.58 -2.57 9.15
N ARG A 77 -20.58 -3.14 9.84
CA ARG A 77 -19.54 -3.97 9.24
C ARG A 77 -20.12 -5.17 8.49
N THR A 78 -21.09 -5.85 9.10
CA THR A 78 -21.75 -7.00 8.49
C THR A 78 -22.52 -6.58 7.23
N ARG A 79 -23.26 -5.47 7.30
CA ARG A 79 -24.01 -4.91 6.18
C ARG A 79 -23.10 -4.57 5.00
N ILE A 80 -22.02 -3.82 5.26
CA ILE A 80 -21.07 -3.41 4.23
C ILE A 80 -20.30 -4.61 3.65
N GLY A 81 -19.95 -5.58 4.48
CA GLY A 81 -19.22 -6.78 4.07
C GLY A 81 -19.94 -7.61 3.01
N GLY A 82 -21.25 -7.50 2.91
CA GLY A 82 -22.07 -8.15 1.87
C GLY A 82 -22.31 -7.31 0.60
N LEU A 83 -21.82 -6.07 0.55
CA LEU A 83 -22.02 -5.17 -0.60
C LEU A 83 -20.84 -5.25 -1.56
N TYR A 84 -21.15 -5.46 -2.84
CA TYR A 84 -20.17 -5.50 -3.94
C TYR A 84 -20.68 -4.70 -5.12
N PHE A 85 -19.79 -4.02 -5.87
CA PHE A 85 -20.22 -3.19 -7.00
C PHE A 85 -20.68 -4.06 -8.18
N ILE A 86 -19.85 -5.02 -8.61
CA ILE A 86 -20.16 -5.91 -9.76
C ILE A 86 -20.25 -7.36 -9.24
N HIS A 87 -19.13 -7.92 -8.88
CA HIS A 87 -18.99 -9.29 -8.40
C HIS A 87 -18.07 -9.34 -7.18
N PRO A 88 -18.32 -10.20 -6.18
CA PRO A 88 -17.51 -10.26 -4.95
C PRO A 88 -16.02 -10.38 -5.21
N TYR A 89 -15.60 -11.29 -6.09
CA TYR A 89 -14.19 -11.52 -6.41
C TYR A 89 -13.54 -10.30 -7.05
N LEU A 90 -14.20 -9.65 -8.01
CA LEU A 90 -13.68 -8.46 -8.68
C LEU A 90 -13.53 -7.29 -7.71
N SER A 91 -14.52 -7.05 -6.86
CA SER A 91 -14.45 -6.01 -5.84
C SER A 91 -13.33 -6.30 -4.82
N ASN A 92 -13.17 -7.54 -4.39
CA ASN A 92 -12.11 -7.91 -3.45
C ASN A 92 -10.73 -7.75 -4.06
N ILE A 93 -10.51 -8.22 -5.29
CA ILE A 93 -9.20 -8.16 -5.94
C ILE A 93 -8.87 -6.72 -6.34
N PHE A 94 -9.70 -6.08 -7.15
CA PHE A 94 -9.36 -4.79 -7.75
C PHE A 94 -9.51 -3.62 -6.79
N VAL A 95 -10.47 -3.65 -5.87
CA VAL A 95 -10.68 -2.55 -4.93
C VAL A 95 -9.94 -2.79 -3.62
N LEU A 96 -10.19 -3.91 -2.91
CA LEU A 96 -9.65 -4.08 -1.56
C LEU A 96 -8.16 -4.45 -1.54
N MET A 97 -7.64 -5.14 -2.58
CA MET A 97 -6.24 -5.57 -2.62
C MET A 97 -5.39 -4.70 -3.55
N MET A 98 -5.83 -4.48 -4.80
CA MET A 98 -5.00 -3.80 -5.80
C MET A 98 -4.80 -2.32 -5.50
N VAL A 99 -5.81 -1.58 -5.01
CA VAL A 99 -5.65 -0.14 -4.74
C VAL A 99 -4.56 0.12 -3.68
N PRO A 100 -4.53 -0.54 -2.51
CA PRO A 100 -3.43 -0.39 -1.57
C PRO A 100 -2.08 -0.84 -2.13
N LEU A 101 -2.04 -1.94 -2.89
CA LEU A 101 -0.80 -2.41 -3.50
C LEU A 101 -0.25 -1.39 -4.51
N LEU A 102 -1.11 -0.88 -5.40
CA LEU A 102 -0.72 0.15 -6.37
C LEU A 102 -0.25 1.43 -5.68
N SER A 103 -0.82 1.79 -4.52
CA SER A 103 -0.35 2.97 -3.77
C SER A 103 1.09 2.82 -3.28
N TYR A 104 1.49 1.61 -2.85
CA TYR A 104 2.88 1.34 -2.47
C TYR A 104 3.83 1.41 -3.67
N VAL A 105 3.42 0.81 -4.80
CA VAL A 105 4.22 0.85 -6.04
C VAL A 105 4.38 2.28 -6.54
N ALA A 106 3.29 3.06 -6.60
CA ALA A 106 3.32 4.46 -6.99
C ALA A 106 4.24 5.29 -6.08
N PHE A 107 4.17 5.04 -4.77
CA PHE A 107 5.02 5.70 -3.79
C PHE A 107 6.51 5.38 -3.99
N ALA A 108 6.86 4.12 -4.27
CA ALA A 108 8.23 3.73 -4.58
C ALA A 108 8.75 4.46 -5.84
N TYR A 109 7.95 4.53 -6.91
CA TYR A 109 8.29 5.29 -8.11
C TYR A 109 8.39 6.80 -7.83
N MET A 110 7.49 7.36 -7.03
CA MET A 110 7.53 8.77 -6.62
C MET A 110 8.85 9.10 -5.90
N LEU A 111 9.26 8.27 -4.95
CA LEU A 111 10.53 8.45 -4.21
C LEU A 111 11.74 8.36 -5.14
N LYS A 112 11.74 7.43 -6.09
CA LYS A 112 12.87 7.20 -7.00
C LYS A 112 12.96 8.26 -8.10
N THR A 113 11.84 8.55 -8.77
CA THR A 113 11.84 9.40 -9.99
C THR A 113 11.63 10.88 -9.69
N LYS A 114 10.99 11.20 -8.56
CA LYS A 114 10.60 12.57 -8.15
C LYS A 114 9.79 13.34 -9.21
N LYS A 115 9.18 12.64 -10.17
CA LYS A 115 8.36 13.24 -11.23
C LYS A 115 6.94 13.52 -10.71
N ILE A 116 6.40 14.68 -11.05
CA ILE A 116 5.08 15.14 -10.59
C ILE A 116 3.96 14.16 -10.96
N LYS A 117 4.04 13.49 -12.11
CA LYS A 117 3.06 12.50 -12.56
C LYS A 117 2.90 11.35 -11.57
N TRP A 118 4.00 10.86 -10.97
CA TRP A 118 3.97 9.82 -9.94
C TRP A 118 3.45 10.36 -8.61
N THR A 119 3.74 11.61 -8.29
CA THR A 119 3.22 12.26 -7.07
C THR A 119 1.70 12.36 -7.11
N ILE A 120 1.13 12.81 -8.22
CA ILE A 120 -0.33 12.94 -8.37
C ILE A 120 -1.02 11.58 -8.21
N ILE A 121 -0.54 10.56 -8.91
CA ILE A 121 -1.16 9.23 -8.84
C ILE A 121 -0.99 8.58 -7.47
N THR A 122 0.15 8.82 -6.79
CA THR A 122 0.39 8.37 -5.42
C THR A 122 -0.61 8.99 -4.45
N ILE A 123 -0.85 10.30 -4.52
CA ILE A 123 -1.82 10.98 -3.65
C ILE A 123 -3.23 10.43 -3.89
N ALA A 124 -3.64 10.28 -5.15
CA ALA A 124 -4.95 9.76 -5.50
C ALA A 124 -5.15 8.33 -4.95
N LEU A 125 -4.17 7.44 -5.17
CA LEU A 125 -4.22 6.07 -4.68
C LEU A 125 -4.10 5.99 -3.15
N PHE A 126 -3.34 6.88 -2.52
CA PHE A 126 -3.20 6.95 -1.07
C PHE A 126 -4.54 7.29 -0.41
N ILE A 127 -5.22 8.35 -0.87
CA ILE A 127 -6.55 8.74 -0.37
C ILE A 127 -7.55 7.58 -0.58
N SER A 128 -7.57 6.99 -1.77
CA SER A 128 -8.42 5.85 -2.10
C SER A 128 -8.16 4.65 -1.18
N SER A 129 -6.88 4.38 -0.88
CA SER A 129 -6.48 3.28 0.01
C SER A 129 -6.88 3.52 1.46
N VAL A 130 -6.76 4.74 1.96
CA VAL A 130 -7.21 5.09 3.31
C VAL A 130 -8.72 4.86 3.44
N ILE A 131 -9.51 5.27 2.45
CA ILE A 131 -10.96 5.01 2.41
C ILE A 131 -11.24 3.50 2.44
N ILE A 132 -10.50 2.71 1.66
CA ILE A 132 -10.67 1.25 1.61
C ILE A 132 -10.26 0.59 2.94
N LYS A 133 -9.16 1.02 3.55
CA LYS A 133 -8.69 0.44 4.83
C LYS A 133 -9.63 0.77 5.99
N THR A 134 -10.41 1.84 5.90
CA THR A 134 -11.48 2.15 6.85
C THR A 134 -12.81 1.50 6.50
N TYR A 135 -12.92 0.84 5.34
CA TYR A 135 -14.15 0.24 4.81
C TYR A 135 -14.84 -0.71 5.79
N LYS A 136 -14.09 -1.59 6.45
CA LYS A 136 -14.61 -2.55 7.43
C LYS A 136 -14.52 -2.04 8.87
N PHE A 137 -14.22 -0.77 9.10
CA PHE A 137 -14.01 -0.19 10.43
C PHE A 137 -12.94 -0.92 11.27
N GLU A 138 -11.94 -1.51 10.63
CA GLU A 138 -10.85 -2.23 11.26
C GLU A 138 -9.64 -1.31 11.46
N LYS A 139 -9.36 -0.94 12.70
CA LYS A 139 -8.23 -0.05 13.06
C LYS A 139 -6.87 -0.65 12.68
N SER A 140 -6.70 -1.96 12.84
CA SER A 140 -5.45 -2.67 12.54
C SER A 140 -5.06 -2.57 11.06
N SER A 141 -6.01 -2.69 10.14
CA SER A 141 -5.77 -2.56 8.70
C SER A 141 -5.19 -1.21 8.31
N VAL A 142 -5.63 -0.13 8.99
CA VAL A 142 -5.13 1.22 8.77
C VAL A 142 -3.71 1.36 9.32
N VAL A 143 -3.45 0.87 10.54
CA VAL A 143 -2.14 0.93 11.17
C VAL A 143 -1.08 0.20 10.32
N PHE A 144 -1.37 -1.03 9.89
CA PHE A 144 -0.44 -1.78 9.03
C PHE A 144 -0.21 -1.11 7.67
N TYR A 145 -1.24 -0.47 7.12
CA TYR A 145 -1.10 0.28 5.87
C TYR A 145 -0.09 1.44 6.02
N PHE A 146 -0.21 2.27 7.07
CA PHE A 146 0.74 3.35 7.33
C PHE A 146 2.13 2.84 7.71
N ALA A 147 2.22 1.76 8.50
CA ALA A 147 3.49 1.16 8.87
C ALA A 147 4.33 0.76 7.65
N ALA A 148 3.70 0.23 6.61
CA ALA A 148 4.38 -0.12 5.37
C ALA A 148 5.02 1.11 4.68
N PHE A 149 4.34 2.28 4.64
CA PHE A 149 4.94 3.51 4.12
C PHE A 149 6.13 3.99 4.95
N ILE A 150 6.02 3.91 6.29
CA ILE A 150 7.12 4.27 7.19
C ILE A 150 8.33 3.37 6.92
N ILE A 151 8.14 2.07 6.80
CA ILE A 151 9.20 1.11 6.49
C ILE A 151 9.85 1.45 5.14
N MET A 152 9.05 1.75 4.11
CA MET A 152 9.56 2.14 2.79
C MET A 152 10.39 3.44 2.87
N LEU A 153 9.94 4.44 3.64
CA LEU A 153 10.68 5.70 3.85
C LEU A 153 12.00 5.47 4.59
N ILE A 154 11.99 4.66 5.65
CA ILE A 154 13.20 4.31 6.40
C ILE A 154 14.20 3.61 5.49
N TYR A 155 13.73 2.63 4.71
CA TYR A 155 14.56 1.91 3.76
C TYR A 155 15.16 2.84 2.70
N TYR A 156 14.36 3.76 2.17
CA TYR A 156 14.80 4.73 1.17
C TYR A 156 15.83 5.73 1.71
N LYS A 157 15.66 6.23 2.95
CA LYS A 157 16.54 7.26 3.53
C LYS A 157 17.82 6.72 4.15
N GLY A 158 17.80 5.59 4.80
CA GLY A 158 18.94 5.14 5.60
C GLY A 158 19.23 3.64 5.55
N GLY A 159 18.41 2.88 4.84
CA GLY A 159 18.54 1.43 4.81
C GLY A 159 18.34 0.78 6.17
N ILE A 160 18.78 -0.47 6.29
CA ILE A 160 18.59 -1.32 7.48
C ILE A 160 19.23 -0.73 8.76
N LYS A 161 20.29 0.08 8.64
CA LYS A 161 20.93 0.72 9.82
C LYS A 161 19.95 1.58 10.62
N MET A 162 19.04 2.28 9.94
CA MET A 162 18.04 3.13 10.60
C MET A 162 16.97 2.29 11.31
N ILE A 163 16.62 1.13 10.76
CA ILE A 163 15.67 0.19 11.40
C ILE A 163 16.25 -0.34 12.71
N TYR A 164 17.53 -0.74 12.73
CA TYR A 164 18.19 -1.19 13.97
C TYR A 164 18.26 -0.09 15.02
N MET A 165 18.47 1.18 14.62
CA MET A 165 18.49 2.30 15.56
C MET A 165 17.12 2.54 16.21
N ILE A 166 16.02 2.34 15.49
CA ILE A 166 14.65 2.50 16.01
C ILE A 166 14.25 1.34 16.92
N ILE A 167 14.72 0.12 16.63
CA ILE A 167 14.39 -1.07 17.42
C ILE A 167 15.25 -1.16 18.70
N SER A 168 16.42 -0.50 18.73
CA SER A 168 17.34 -0.50 19.88
C SER A 168 17.02 0.55 20.95
N VAL A 169 16.00 1.39 20.74
CA VAL A 169 15.44 2.35 21.71
C VAL A 169 14.18 1.77 22.33
#